data_b7d0612bfc96a51c7da3758ca4da3c4d
#
_entry.id   b7d0612bfc96a51c7da3758ca4da3c4d
#
_cell.length_a   1.000
_cell.length_b   1.000
_cell.length_c   1.000
_cell.angle_alpha   90.00
_cell.angle_beta   90.00
_cell.angle_gamma   90.00
#
_symmetry.space_group_name_H-M   'P 1'
#
loop_
_entity.id
_entity.type
_entity.pdbx_description
1 polymer ?
#
loop_
_entity_poly.entity_id
_entity_poly.type
_entity_poly.pdbx_seq_one_letter_code
_entity_poly.pdbx_strand_id
1 'polypeptide(L)'
;ASAGRLDVNLLGTSFELIVDEVAAANITVFWEAWGGDDITVAAVGDIAEPAAIGTQDYTVTGFAATDSDDQVVMFAGCQSTAALNTGQATDSGLCCGFASGGAAAENVVVCGNSDDGSLTMDTDEYPQSGECLAMIVIAGGNPSARAQLTQFNAGGFRLNWIARGTTNRRYIFLALKGGQWKAGEYTIDATTLNATATVSGLPFQPEGICFISGQTAEPVAGTANGADVVARGSAKSTTARRAASMRDQTGAADADITHFIEYDAVIVG
;
A
#
# COMPACT_ATOMS: atom_id res chain seq x y z
N ALA A 1 9.03 -22.32 0.53
CA ALA A 1 9.90 -22.20 -0.64
C ALA A 1 10.03 -20.72 -0.97
N SER A 2 11.25 -20.22 -1.27
CA SER A 2 11.44 -18.85 -1.72
C SER A 2 10.72 -18.63 -3.06
N ALA A 3 10.03 -17.50 -3.18
CA ALA A 3 9.40 -17.09 -4.44
C ALA A 3 10.42 -16.56 -5.47
N GLY A 4 11.69 -16.55 -5.13
CA GLY A 4 12.76 -15.90 -5.86
C GLY A 4 13.02 -14.48 -5.34
N ARG A 5 14.18 -13.94 -5.69
CA ARG A 5 14.58 -12.58 -5.36
C ARG A 5 15.14 -11.89 -6.59
N LEU A 6 14.72 -10.64 -6.80
CA LEU A 6 15.16 -9.81 -7.91
C LEU A 6 15.75 -8.52 -7.38
N ASP A 7 16.89 -8.13 -7.93
CA ASP A 7 17.45 -6.79 -7.78
C ASP A 7 17.18 -5.95 -9.03
N VAL A 8 17.27 -4.64 -8.91
CA VAL A 8 17.02 -3.69 -10.00
C VAL A 8 18.24 -2.79 -10.19
N ASN A 9 18.69 -2.69 -11.46
CA ASN A 9 19.68 -1.72 -11.88
C ASN A 9 19.02 -0.70 -12.82
N LEU A 10 19.08 0.58 -12.48
CA LEU A 10 18.51 1.67 -13.27
C LEU A 10 19.56 2.18 -14.30
N LEU A 11 19.17 2.20 -15.55
CA LEU A 11 20.03 2.57 -16.69
C LEU A 11 19.34 3.67 -17.52
N GLY A 12 19.65 4.93 -17.27
CA GLY A 12 19.15 6.04 -18.10
C GLY A 12 17.67 5.94 -18.48
N THR A 13 17.37 5.33 -19.63
CA THR A 13 16.00 5.13 -20.15
C THR A 13 15.47 3.70 -20.01
N SER A 14 16.17 2.83 -19.30
CA SER A 14 15.80 1.44 -19.08
C SER A 14 16.15 0.99 -17.66
N PHE A 15 15.75 -0.22 -17.32
CA PHE A 15 16.19 -0.89 -16.11
C PHE A 15 16.47 -2.37 -16.41
N GLU A 16 17.29 -2.98 -15.60
CA GLU A 16 17.56 -4.41 -15.60
C GLU A 16 17.00 -5.05 -14.34
N LEU A 17 16.38 -6.22 -14.51
CA LEU A 17 16.01 -7.10 -13.41
C LEU A 17 17.11 -8.17 -13.28
N ILE A 18 17.74 -8.23 -12.15
CA ILE A 18 18.82 -9.17 -11.86
C ILE A 18 18.24 -10.28 -10.96
N VAL A 19 18.28 -11.53 -11.44
CA VAL A 19 17.83 -12.68 -10.64
C VAL A 19 18.91 -13.00 -9.61
N ASP A 20 18.64 -12.67 -8.38
CA ASP A 20 19.56 -12.94 -7.26
C ASP A 20 19.26 -14.29 -6.58
N GLU A 21 18.00 -14.73 -6.59
CA GLU A 21 17.58 -16.04 -6.13
C GLU A 21 16.54 -16.62 -7.09
N VAL A 22 16.76 -17.85 -7.54
CA VAL A 22 15.89 -18.52 -8.52
C VAL A 22 14.60 -18.99 -7.86
N ALA A 23 13.45 -18.63 -8.43
CA ALA A 23 12.17 -19.19 -8.05
C ALA A 23 12.01 -20.63 -8.53
N ALA A 24 11.13 -21.40 -7.90
CA ALA A 24 10.84 -22.80 -8.29
C ALA A 24 10.11 -22.89 -9.65
N ALA A 25 9.51 -21.80 -10.11
CA ALA A 25 8.82 -21.70 -11.40
C ALA A 25 9.00 -20.29 -11.97
N ASN A 26 8.66 -20.11 -13.24
CA ASN A 26 8.64 -18.80 -13.86
C ASN A 26 7.62 -17.89 -13.16
N ILE A 27 8.04 -16.68 -12.83
CA ILE A 27 7.19 -15.64 -12.25
C ILE A 27 6.99 -14.51 -13.26
N THR A 28 5.82 -13.88 -13.20
CA THR A 28 5.54 -12.66 -13.97
C THR A 28 5.63 -11.48 -13.01
N VAL A 29 6.43 -10.49 -13.37
CA VAL A 29 6.61 -9.26 -12.59
C VAL A 29 5.92 -8.11 -13.31
N PHE A 30 5.06 -7.40 -12.61
CA PHE A 30 4.48 -6.15 -13.07
C PHE A 30 5.26 -5.00 -12.44
N TRP A 31 5.48 -3.98 -13.21
CA TRP A 31 6.26 -2.84 -12.75
C TRP A 31 5.61 -1.52 -13.14
N GLU A 32 5.87 -0.53 -12.34
CA GLU A 32 5.57 0.87 -12.59
C GLU A 32 6.88 1.64 -12.51
N ALA A 33 7.11 2.51 -13.47
CA ALA A 33 8.27 3.39 -13.46
C ALA A 33 7.81 4.84 -13.45
N TRP A 34 8.40 5.63 -12.58
CA TRP A 34 8.14 7.04 -12.44
C TRP A 34 9.42 7.82 -12.66
N GLY A 35 9.30 8.90 -13.38
CA GLY A 35 10.43 9.72 -13.76
C GLY A 35 9.96 10.96 -14.49
N GLY A 36 10.88 11.79 -14.84
CA GLY A 36 10.67 13.07 -15.51
C GLY A 36 11.45 14.17 -14.82
N ASP A 37 11.63 15.27 -15.50
CA ASP A 37 12.43 16.41 -15.01
C ASP A 37 11.78 17.09 -13.79
N ASP A 38 10.49 16.88 -13.59
CA ASP A 38 9.74 17.42 -12.46
C ASP A 38 9.98 16.66 -11.16
N ILE A 39 10.40 15.39 -11.21
CA ILE A 39 10.72 14.62 -10.01
C ILE A 39 12.14 14.97 -9.56
N THR A 40 12.24 15.75 -8.50
CA THR A 40 13.50 16.27 -7.97
C THR A 40 14.09 15.42 -6.85
N VAL A 41 13.28 14.61 -6.18
CA VAL A 41 13.71 13.63 -5.17
C VAL A 41 12.95 12.34 -5.37
N ALA A 42 13.67 11.23 -5.35
CA ALA A 42 13.14 9.88 -5.23
C ALA A 42 13.96 9.13 -4.19
N ALA A 43 13.31 8.63 -3.16
CA ALA A 43 13.96 7.89 -2.09
C ALA A 43 13.14 6.67 -1.69
N VAL A 44 13.83 5.58 -1.42
CA VAL A 44 13.24 4.37 -0.85
C VAL A 44 13.86 4.11 0.51
N GLY A 45 13.09 3.54 1.41
CA GLY A 45 13.57 3.21 2.74
C GLY A 45 12.64 2.28 3.46
N ASP A 46 12.98 1.99 4.69
CA ASP A 46 12.13 1.23 5.59
C ASP A 46 11.95 1.97 6.92
N ILE A 47 10.80 1.71 7.53
CA ILE A 47 10.47 2.21 8.88
C ILE A 47 10.02 1.05 9.74
N ALA A 48 10.33 1.11 11.02
CA ALA A 48 9.82 0.18 12.01
C ALA A 48 8.71 0.83 12.84
N GLU A 49 7.79 0.04 13.35
CA GLU A 49 6.86 0.50 14.38
C GLU A 49 7.63 1.07 15.58
N PRO A 50 7.26 2.24 16.08
CA PRO A 50 7.97 2.84 17.21
C PRO A 50 7.68 2.10 18.52
N ALA A 51 8.49 2.35 19.54
CA ALA A 51 8.28 1.78 20.87
C ALA A 51 7.04 2.32 21.58
N ALA A 52 6.50 3.47 21.15
CA ALA A 52 5.31 4.11 21.73
C ALA A 52 4.47 4.77 20.62
N ILE A 53 3.17 4.96 20.87
CA ILE A 53 2.29 5.80 20.04
C ILE A 53 2.74 7.26 20.09
N GLY A 54 2.35 8.03 19.08
CA GLY A 54 2.65 9.45 18.96
C GLY A 54 3.45 9.78 17.71
N THR A 55 3.97 10.98 17.64
CA THR A 55 4.65 11.50 16.45
C THR A 55 6.08 10.99 16.35
N GLN A 56 6.46 10.62 15.12
CA GLN A 56 7.80 10.18 14.76
C GLN A 56 8.23 10.82 13.44
N ASP A 57 9.44 11.38 13.41
CA ASP A 57 10.04 11.93 12.20
C ASP A 57 10.88 10.88 11.47
N TYR A 58 10.77 10.87 10.15
CA TYR A 58 11.53 10.00 9.24
C TYR A 58 12.27 10.86 8.24
N THR A 59 13.54 10.55 8.03
CA THR A 59 14.43 11.35 7.19
C THR A 59 14.33 10.94 5.72
N VAL A 60 14.13 11.94 4.87
CA VAL A 60 14.24 11.85 3.41
C VAL A 60 14.96 13.11 2.93
N THR A 61 16.24 12.96 2.57
CA THR A 61 17.05 14.08 2.12
C THR A 61 16.44 14.77 0.90
N GLY A 62 16.32 16.08 0.94
CA GLY A 62 15.77 16.89 -0.14
C GLY A 62 14.26 17.20 -0.01
N PHE A 63 13.55 16.57 0.93
CA PHE A 63 12.18 16.98 1.26
C PHE A 63 12.19 18.37 1.92
N ALA A 64 11.09 19.08 1.75
CA ALA A 64 10.90 20.43 2.32
C ALA A 64 9.65 20.43 3.23
N ALA A 65 9.67 21.31 4.23
CA ALA A 65 8.44 21.64 4.94
C ALA A 65 7.58 22.48 3.98
N THR A 66 6.54 21.90 3.45
CA THR A 66 5.65 22.53 2.49
C THR A 66 4.23 22.03 2.70
N ASP A 67 3.28 22.92 2.41
CA ASP A 67 1.87 22.59 2.33
C ASP A 67 1.43 22.36 0.87
N SER A 68 2.37 22.25 -0.06
CA SER A 68 2.07 22.01 -1.46
C SER A 68 1.90 20.52 -1.79
N ASP A 69 1.16 20.25 -2.86
CA ASP A 69 0.91 18.90 -3.36
C ASP A 69 2.09 18.33 -4.17
N ASP A 70 3.32 18.80 -3.91
CA ASP A 70 4.53 18.40 -4.63
C ASP A 70 5.28 17.22 -3.98
N GLN A 71 4.73 16.64 -2.91
CA GLN A 71 5.34 15.53 -2.20
C GLN A 71 4.33 14.41 -1.92
N VAL A 72 4.82 13.17 -2.04
CA VAL A 72 4.05 11.97 -1.74
C VAL A 72 4.93 10.93 -1.07
N VAL A 73 4.35 10.15 -0.17
CA VAL A 73 4.94 8.92 0.35
C VAL A 73 3.97 7.77 0.12
N MET A 74 4.48 6.70 -0.46
CA MET A 74 3.77 5.46 -0.67
C MET A 74 4.36 4.40 0.25
N PHE A 75 3.51 3.64 0.89
CA PHE A 75 3.90 2.62 1.84
C PHE A 75 3.47 1.24 1.39
N ALA A 76 4.28 0.25 1.71
CA ALA A 76 3.89 -1.15 1.69
C ALA A 76 4.48 -1.86 2.90
N GLY A 77 3.77 -2.84 3.43
CA GLY A 77 4.20 -3.62 4.56
C GLY A 77 3.59 -5.00 4.56
N CYS A 78 4.26 -5.90 5.23
CA CYS A 78 3.73 -7.23 5.53
C CYS A 78 3.81 -7.51 7.02
N GLN A 79 3.14 -8.54 7.48
CA GLN A 79 3.06 -8.89 8.90
C GLN A 79 4.39 -9.37 9.51
N SER A 80 5.47 -9.40 8.74
CA SER A 80 6.76 -9.88 9.21
C SER A 80 7.38 -8.99 10.29
N THR A 81 7.80 -9.62 11.36
CA THR A 81 8.64 -9.03 12.42
C THR A 81 10.11 -9.42 12.28
N ALA A 82 10.41 -10.25 11.28
CA ALA A 82 11.75 -10.73 11.01
C ALA A 82 12.67 -9.59 10.53
N ALA A 83 13.96 -9.81 10.64
CA ALA A 83 14.94 -8.93 10.01
C ALA A 83 14.74 -8.89 8.49
N LEU A 84 15.18 -7.80 7.85
CA LEU A 84 15.17 -7.71 6.39
C LEU A 84 15.83 -8.95 5.77
N ASN A 85 15.30 -9.40 4.65
CA ASN A 85 15.72 -10.62 3.94
C ASN A 85 15.48 -11.94 4.69
N THR A 86 14.61 -11.95 5.68
CA THR A 86 14.23 -13.16 6.42
C THR A 86 12.74 -13.43 6.23
N GLY A 87 12.39 -14.61 5.74
CA GLY A 87 11.00 -15.02 5.63
C GLY A 87 10.40 -15.36 6.99
N GLN A 88 9.11 -15.16 7.13
CA GLN A 88 8.31 -15.59 8.28
C GLN A 88 7.20 -16.52 7.77
N ALA A 89 6.94 -17.59 8.51
CA ALA A 89 6.10 -18.72 8.06
C ALA A 89 4.79 -18.84 8.87
N THR A 90 4.28 -17.74 9.39
CA THR A 90 2.99 -17.68 10.10
C THR A 90 2.21 -16.53 9.56
N ASP A 91 0.91 -16.68 9.41
CA ASP A 91 -0.05 -15.68 8.97
C ASP A 91 0.42 -14.82 7.78
N SER A 92 -0.44 -14.35 6.97
CA SER A 92 -0.11 -13.44 5.89
C SER A 92 -0.91 -12.14 6.03
N GLY A 93 -0.23 -11.02 5.90
CA GLY A 93 -0.86 -9.71 5.86
C GLY A 93 -0.12 -8.78 4.93
N LEU A 94 -0.85 -7.99 4.18
CA LEU A 94 -0.34 -6.99 3.26
C LEU A 94 -1.00 -5.65 3.55
N CYS A 95 -0.20 -4.61 3.57
CA CYS A 95 -0.64 -3.23 3.67
C CYS A 95 -0.11 -2.44 2.48
N CYS A 96 -0.96 -1.63 1.88
CA CYS A 96 -0.58 -0.61 0.91
C CYS A 96 -1.22 0.71 1.32
N GLY A 97 -0.47 1.82 1.25
CA GLY A 97 -1.01 3.12 1.60
C GLY A 97 -0.33 4.27 0.86
N PHE A 98 -1.03 5.37 0.74
CA PHE A 98 -0.55 6.61 0.13
C PHE A 98 -0.78 7.78 1.08
N ALA A 99 0.14 8.74 1.07
CA ALA A 99 -0.03 10.00 1.76
C ALA A 99 0.55 11.14 0.94
N SER A 100 -0.23 12.21 0.75
CA SER A 100 0.16 13.41 0.02
C SER A 100 -0.36 14.66 0.71
N GLY A 101 0.03 15.83 0.21
CA GLY A 101 -0.45 17.11 0.73
C GLY A 101 0.31 17.64 1.93
N GLY A 102 -0.01 18.84 2.33
CA GLY A 102 0.63 19.59 3.41
C GLY A 102 -0.08 19.46 4.76
N ALA A 103 -0.53 20.59 5.33
CA ALA A 103 -1.18 20.65 6.65
C ALA A 103 -2.50 19.85 6.72
N ALA A 104 -3.16 19.61 5.60
CA ALA A 104 -4.27 18.69 5.45
C ALA A 104 -3.81 17.43 4.71
N ALA A 105 -2.82 16.74 5.28
CA ALA A 105 -2.28 15.54 4.66
C ALA A 105 -3.39 14.53 4.36
N GLU A 106 -3.48 14.14 3.10
CA GLU A 106 -4.42 13.13 2.64
C GLU A 106 -3.77 11.77 2.76
N ASN A 107 -4.44 10.90 3.46
CA ASN A 107 -3.95 9.58 3.82
C ASN A 107 -4.99 8.54 3.43
N VAL A 108 -4.56 7.47 2.76
CA VAL A 108 -5.40 6.31 2.46
C VAL A 108 -4.59 5.03 2.65
N VAL A 109 -5.22 3.99 3.16
CA VAL A 109 -4.60 2.69 3.36
C VAL A 109 -5.60 1.57 3.10
N VAL A 110 -5.11 0.46 2.58
CA VAL A 110 -5.79 -0.84 2.58
C VAL A 110 -4.84 -1.86 3.18
N CYS A 111 -5.33 -2.60 4.15
CA CYS A 111 -4.61 -3.70 4.78
C CYS A 111 -5.52 -4.92 4.79
N GLY A 112 -4.98 -6.06 4.42
CA GLY A 112 -5.65 -7.36 4.53
C GLY A 112 -4.80 -8.32 5.34
N ASN A 113 -5.44 -9.26 6.00
CA ASN A 113 -4.82 -10.31 6.79
C ASN A 113 -5.54 -11.63 6.60
N SER A 114 -4.79 -12.70 6.45
CA SER A 114 -5.26 -14.08 6.49
C SER A 114 -4.51 -14.84 7.58
N ASP A 115 -5.26 -15.41 8.51
CA ASP A 115 -4.73 -16.21 9.61
C ASP A 115 -4.91 -17.71 9.33
N ASP A 116 -3.89 -18.49 9.58
CA ASP A 116 -3.90 -19.95 9.45
C ASP A 116 -4.50 -20.63 10.70
N GLY A 117 -5.61 -20.16 11.22
CA GLY A 117 -6.31 -20.78 12.35
C GLY A 117 -6.52 -22.29 12.14
N SER A 118 -6.34 -23.11 13.18
CA SER A 118 -6.26 -24.57 13.10
C SER A 118 -7.53 -25.29 12.59
N LEU A 119 -8.63 -24.60 12.38
CA LEU A 119 -9.92 -25.19 11.95
C LEU A 119 -10.68 -24.34 10.92
N THR A 120 -10.48 -23.03 10.87
CA THR A 120 -11.11 -22.11 9.92
C THR A 120 -10.18 -20.92 9.74
N MET A 121 -9.93 -20.56 8.48
CA MET A 121 -9.26 -19.29 8.19
C MET A 121 -10.18 -18.14 8.56
N ASP A 122 -9.61 -17.14 9.18
CA ASP A 122 -10.25 -15.86 9.42
C ASP A 122 -9.52 -14.81 8.60
N THR A 123 -10.27 -14.03 7.87
CA THR A 123 -9.75 -13.00 6.98
C THR A 123 -10.35 -11.67 7.35
N ASP A 124 -9.51 -10.67 7.45
CA ASP A 124 -9.91 -9.31 7.79
C ASP A 124 -9.32 -8.33 6.81
N GLU A 125 -10.05 -7.29 6.46
CA GLU A 125 -9.56 -6.16 5.70
C GLU A 125 -9.85 -4.83 6.39
N TYR A 126 -9.02 -3.85 6.11
CA TYR A 126 -9.12 -2.51 6.64
C TYR A 126 -8.82 -1.47 5.58
N PRO A 127 -9.79 -1.10 4.74
CA PRO A 127 -9.72 0.09 3.90
C PRO A 127 -10.06 1.32 4.74
N GLN A 128 -9.18 2.31 4.79
CA GLN A 128 -9.38 3.50 5.61
C GLN A 128 -8.82 4.75 4.96
N SER A 129 -9.59 5.83 4.99
CA SER A 129 -9.11 7.19 4.77
C SER A 129 -8.59 7.82 6.07
N GLY A 130 -7.78 8.86 5.97
CA GLY A 130 -7.16 9.51 7.12
C GLY A 130 -5.98 8.75 7.74
N GLU A 131 -5.64 7.56 7.26
CA GLU A 131 -4.49 6.76 7.67
C GLU A 131 -3.70 6.30 6.45
N CYS A 132 -2.38 6.21 6.55
CA CYS A 132 -1.51 5.77 5.45
C CYS A 132 -0.77 4.47 5.73
N LEU A 133 -0.84 4.00 6.95
CA LEU A 133 -0.31 2.70 7.39
C LEU A 133 -1.31 2.03 8.31
N ALA A 134 -1.53 0.75 8.09
CA ALA A 134 -2.27 -0.12 9.00
C ALA A 134 -1.68 -1.54 8.95
N MET A 135 -1.88 -2.33 10.00
CA MET A 135 -1.54 -3.74 10.02
C MET A 135 -2.49 -4.50 10.94
N ILE A 136 -3.18 -5.45 10.39
CA ILE A 136 -3.96 -6.44 11.12
C ILE A 136 -3.02 -7.61 11.44
N VAL A 137 -3.11 -8.18 12.61
CA VAL A 137 -2.12 -9.16 13.12
C VAL A 137 -2.74 -10.45 13.59
N ILE A 138 -4.00 -10.43 13.91
CA ILE A 138 -4.69 -11.58 14.54
C ILE A 138 -6.07 -11.69 13.92
N ALA A 139 -6.48 -12.92 13.67
CA ALA A 139 -7.83 -13.31 13.26
C ALA A 139 -8.92 -12.61 14.10
N GLY A 140 -9.94 -12.11 13.42
CA GLY A 140 -11.02 -11.34 14.03
C GLY A 140 -10.53 -10.02 14.64
N GLY A 141 -9.37 -9.58 14.23
CA GLY A 141 -8.61 -8.52 14.85
C GLY A 141 -8.75 -7.18 14.17
N ASN A 142 -8.97 -6.18 14.98
CA ASN A 142 -8.79 -4.80 14.58
C ASN A 142 -7.32 -4.51 14.26
N PRO A 143 -7.02 -3.52 13.40
CA PRO A 143 -5.65 -3.16 13.12
C PRO A 143 -4.87 -2.84 14.38
N SER A 144 -3.82 -3.59 14.63
CA SER A 144 -2.96 -3.43 15.80
C SER A 144 -1.96 -2.28 15.66
N ALA A 145 -1.59 -1.93 14.43
CA ALA A 145 -0.75 -0.78 14.12
C ALA A 145 -1.45 0.13 13.12
N ARG A 146 -1.44 1.43 13.37
CA ARG A 146 -2.05 2.45 12.53
C ARG A 146 -1.26 3.74 12.60
N ALA A 147 -1.05 4.39 11.46
CA ALA A 147 -0.39 5.69 11.41
C ALA A 147 -0.95 6.58 10.30
N GLN A 148 -0.85 7.88 10.52
CA GLN A 148 -1.22 8.92 9.57
C GLN A 148 -0.03 9.86 9.33
N LEU A 149 0.16 10.30 8.10
CA LEU A 149 1.05 11.42 7.80
C LEU A 149 0.43 12.69 8.39
N THR A 150 1.21 13.46 9.14
CA THR A 150 0.75 14.73 9.68
C THR A 150 1.37 15.92 8.98
N GLN A 151 2.55 15.77 8.44
CA GLN A 151 3.24 16.82 7.68
C GLN A 151 4.46 16.29 6.94
N PHE A 152 4.87 17.02 5.90
CA PHE A 152 6.21 16.96 5.36
C PHE A 152 7.11 17.96 6.09
N ASN A 153 8.34 17.55 6.41
CA ASN A 153 9.33 18.35 7.13
C ASN A 153 10.50 18.72 6.21
N ALA A 154 11.28 19.72 6.59
CA ALA A 154 12.58 19.91 6.00
C ALA A 154 13.45 18.68 6.26
N GLY A 155 13.73 17.91 5.20
CA GLY A 155 14.51 16.68 5.26
C GLY A 155 13.72 15.41 5.61
N GLY A 156 12.38 15.39 5.45
CA GLY A 156 11.62 14.17 5.62
C GLY A 156 10.11 14.34 5.80
N PHE A 157 9.53 13.41 6.54
CA PHE A 157 8.09 13.42 6.84
C PHE A 157 7.83 12.98 8.28
N ARG A 158 6.68 13.34 8.81
CA ARG A 158 6.23 12.99 10.16
C ARG A 158 4.99 12.12 10.12
N LEU A 159 5.06 10.96 10.77
CA LEU A 159 3.90 10.13 11.06
C LEU A 159 3.43 10.34 12.50
N ASN A 160 2.13 10.29 12.72
CA ASN A 160 1.52 10.10 14.02
C ASN A 160 1.03 8.65 14.13
N TRP A 161 1.67 7.86 14.96
CA TRP A 161 1.24 6.49 15.26
C TRP A 161 0.11 6.54 16.28
N ILE A 162 -1.10 6.21 15.84
CA ILE A 162 -2.32 6.19 16.66
C ILE A 162 -2.58 4.82 17.29
N ALA A 163 -2.01 3.77 16.73
CA ALA A 163 -1.92 2.45 17.33
C ALA A 163 -0.58 1.81 16.96
N ARG A 164 -0.11 0.89 17.80
CA ARG A 164 1.07 0.08 17.56
C ARG A 164 0.89 -1.34 18.05
N GLY A 165 1.51 -2.29 17.38
CA GLY A 165 1.59 -3.67 17.83
C GLY A 165 2.55 -3.85 19.02
N THR A 166 2.60 -5.07 19.54
CA THR A 166 3.57 -5.48 20.57
C THR A 166 4.94 -5.82 19.99
N THR A 167 5.02 -5.97 18.68
CA THR A 167 6.20 -6.38 17.92
C THR A 167 6.54 -5.33 16.87
N ASN A 168 7.82 -5.07 16.67
CA ASN A 168 8.30 -4.03 15.75
C ASN A 168 8.25 -4.55 14.30
N ARG A 169 7.13 -4.34 13.61
CA ARG A 169 7.02 -4.64 12.18
C ARG A 169 7.69 -3.59 11.35
N ARG A 170 8.05 -3.98 10.14
CA ARG A 170 8.69 -3.07 9.18
C ARG A 170 7.79 -2.80 8.00
N TYR A 171 7.85 -1.57 7.53
CA TYR A 171 7.19 -1.08 6.33
C TYR A 171 8.25 -0.47 5.43
N ILE A 172 8.12 -0.71 4.14
CA ILE A 172 8.93 -0.02 3.14
C ILE A 172 8.19 1.22 2.66
N PHE A 173 8.92 2.22 2.21
CA PHE A 173 8.33 3.38 1.58
C PHE A 173 9.07 3.80 0.31
N LEU A 174 8.31 4.41 -0.60
CA LEU A 174 8.80 5.21 -1.71
C LEU A 174 8.35 6.66 -1.46
N ALA A 175 9.30 7.57 -1.39
CA ALA A 175 9.05 8.98 -1.19
C ALA A 175 9.49 9.76 -2.43
N LEU A 176 8.60 10.59 -2.98
CA LEU A 176 8.83 11.38 -4.17
C LEU A 176 8.55 12.85 -3.89
N LYS A 177 9.38 13.73 -4.48
CA LYS A 177 9.16 15.17 -4.50
C LYS A 177 9.29 15.69 -5.93
N GLY A 178 8.43 16.65 -6.26
CA GLY A 178 8.25 17.22 -7.58
C GLY A 178 7.03 16.61 -8.28
N GLY A 179 6.55 17.27 -9.32
CA GLY A 179 5.24 16.99 -9.87
C GLY A 179 4.09 17.43 -8.95
N GLN A 180 2.91 16.89 -9.15
CA GLN A 180 1.73 17.15 -8.32
C GLN A 180 1.08 15.82 -7.91
N TRP A 181 0.76 15.68 -6.64
CA TRP A 181 0.27 14.46 -6.03
C TRP A 181 -1.00 14.72 -5.21
N LYS A 182 -1.96 13.83 -5.34
CA LYS A 182 -3.20 13.87 -4.58
C LYS A 182 -3.59 12.45 -4.19
N ALA A 183 -3.68 12.17 -2.91
CA ALA A 183 -4.33 10.97 -2.40
C ALA A 183 -5.81 11.29 -2.10
N GLY A 184 -6.66 10.29 -2.16
CA GLY A 184 -8.07 10.45 -1.85
C GLY A 184 -8.79 9.12 -1.95
N GLU A 185 -10.05 9.13 -1.59
CA GLU A 185 -10.93 7.96 -1.60
C GLU A 185 -12.09 8.13 -2.58
N TYR A 186 -12.61 7.01 -3.03
CA TYR A 186 -13.85 6.95 -3.78
C TYR A 186 -14.57 5.64 -3.50
N THR A 187 -15.83 5.74 -3.07
CA THR A 187 -16.69 4.57 -2.89
C THR A 187 -17.40 4.24 -4.19
N ILE A 188 -17.19 3.04 -4.72
CA ILE A 188 -17.83 2.57 -5.94
C ILE A 188 -19.28 2.17 -5.62
N ASP A 189 -20.23 2.73 -6.37
CA ASP A 189 -21.61 2.20 -6.36
C ASP A 189 -21.67 0.90 -7.16
N ALA A 190 -21.71 -0.23 -6.44
CA ALA A 190 -21.77 -1.57 -7.01
C ALA A 190 -23.15 -1.99 -7.54
N THR A 191 -24.15 -1.11 -7.45
CA THR A 191 -25.54 -1.46 -7.80
C THR A 191 -25.86 -1.31 -9.29
N THR A 192 -25.04 -0.53 -10.00
CA THR A 192 -25.31 -0.19 -11.41
C THR A 192 -24.16 -0.64 -12.31
N LEU A 193 -24.41 -1.63 -13.17
CA LEU A 193 -23.46 -2.09 -14.17
C LEU A 193 -23.17 -0.97 -15.18
N ASN A 194 -21.91 -0.76 -15.52
CA ASN A 194 -21.41 0.29 -16.41
C ASN A 194 -21.69 1.73 -15.92
N ALA A 195 -21.98 1.92 -14.65
CA ALA A 195 -22.02 3.26 -14.08
C ALA A 195 -20.67 3.96 -14.23
N THR A 196 -20.73 5.24 -14.53
CA THR A 196 -19.53 6.09 -14.55
C THR A 196 -19.53 6.99 -13.33
N ALA A 197 -18.37 7.12 -12.71
CA ALA A 197 -18.14 8.05 -11.62
C ALA A 197 -17.05 9.04 -12.00
N THR A 198 -17.21 10.27 -11.54
CA THR A 198 -16.23 11.32 -11.77
C THR A 198 -15.66 11.77 -10.45
N VAL A 199 -14.37 11.56 -10.25
CA VAL A 199 -13.61 12.20 -9.17
C VAL A 199 -13.27 13.61 -9.63
N SER A 200 -13.77 14.62 -8.93
CA SER A 200 -13.59 16.04 -9.24
C SER A 200 -12.80 16.75 -8.13
N GLY A 201 -12.40 18.00 -8.37
CA GLY A 201 -11.69 18.80 -7.37
C GLY A 201 -10.19 18.54 -7.31
N LEU A 202 -9.63 17.85 -8.29
CA LEU A 202 -8.18 17.76 -8.43
C LEU A 202 -7.62 19.13 -8.86
N PRO A 203 -6.55 19.62 -8.23
CA PRO A 203 -5.95 20.90 -8.59
C PRO A 203 -5.10 20.83 -9.87
N PHE A 204 -4.98 19.65 -10.47
CA PHE A 204 -4.20 19.38 -11.68
C PHE A 204 -4.90 18.34 -12.56
N GLN A 205 -4.47 18.23 -13.80
CA GLN A 205 -4.86 17.13 -14.69
C GLN A 205 -3.98 15.90 -14.40
N PRO A 206 -4.54 14.78 -13.95
CA PRO A 206 -3.74 13.61 -13.65
C PRO A 206 -3.17 12.98 -14.94
N GLU A 207 -1.90 12.66 -14.94
CA GLU A 207 -1.22 11.91 -16.01
C GLU A 207 -1.15 10.41 -15.72
N GLY A 208 -1.38 10.02 -14.48
CA GLY A 208 -1.45 8.64 -14.05
C GLY A 208 -2.18 8.53 -12.71
N ILE A 209 -2.75 7.37 -12.45
CA ILE A 209 -3.47 7.09 -11.22
C ILE A 209 -3.05 5.70 -10.71
N CYS A 210 -2.74 5.61 -9.42
CA CYS A 210 -2.58 4.35 -8.71
C CYS A 210 -3.78 4.12 -7.81
N PHE A 211 -4.26 2.90 -7.77
CA PHE A 211 -5.38 2.47 -6.95
C PHE A 211 -4.93 1.42 -5.94
N ILE A 212 -5.52 1.49 -4.77
CA ILE A 212 -5.56 0.41 -3.78
C ILE A 212 -7.02 0.23 -3.37
N SER A 213 -7.46 -0.98 -3.19
CA SER A 213 -8.84 -1.23 -2.72
C SER A 213 -8.94 -2.49 -1.88
N GLY A 214 -9.90 -2.49 -0.95
CA GLY A 214 -10.50 -3.66 -0.36
C GLY A 214 -11.81 -4.03 -1.06
N GLN A 215 -12.48 -5.05 -0.58
CA GLN A 215 -13.79 -5.49 -1.09
C GLN A 215 -14.94 -4.75 -0.40
N THR A 216 -14.75 -4.26 0.79
CA THR A 216 -15.80 -3.65 1.61
C THR A 216 -15.70 -2.13 1.63
N ALA A 217 -16.79 -1.49 2.05
CA ALA A 217 -16.78 -0.07 2.33
C ALA A 217 -15.88 0.25 3.53
N GLU A 218 -15.44 1.49 3.62
CA GLU A 218 -14.63 1.96 4.75
C GLU A 218 -15.34 1.69 6.08
N PRO A 219 -14.72 0.94 7.01
CA PRO A 219 -15.29 0.66 8.31
C PRO A 219 -15.10 1.86 9.27
N VAL A 220 -15.67 1.77 10.45
CA VAL A 220 -15.33 2.70 11.53
C VAL A 220 -13.83 2.57 11.85
N ALA A 221 -13.15 3.70 11.96
CA ALA A 221 -11.71 3.72 12.19
C ALA A 221 -11.27 2.84 13.36
N GLY A 222 -10.36 1.94 13.11
CA GLY A 222 -9.88 0.96 14.10
C GLY A 222 -10.68 -0.32 14.17
N THR A 223 -11.65 -0.55 13.27
CA THR A 223 -12.43 -1.79 13.18
C THR A 223 -12.21 -2.40 11.81
N ALA A 224 -11.82 -3.66 11.72
CA ALA A 224 -11.70 -4.38 10.45
C ALA A 224 -13.03 -5.01 10.03
N ASN A 225 -13.15 -5.33 8.77
CA ASN A 225 -14.25 -6.10 8.18
C ASN A 225 -13.78 -7.54 7.94
N GLY A 226 -14.67 -8.51 8.13
CA GLY A 226 -14.39 -9.93 7.90
C GLY A 226 -14.41 -10.31 6.42
N ALA A 227 -13.53 -9.72 5.64
CA ALA A 227 -13.25 -10.07 4.25
C ALA A 227 -11.78 -9.77 3.99
N ASP A 228 -11.17 -10.43 3.03
CA ASP A 228 -9.79 -10.14 2.64
C ASP A 228 -9.66 -10.06 1.12
N VAL A 229 -9.72 -8.85 0.62
CA VAL A 229 -9.26 -8.52 -0.73
C VAL A 229 -8.36 -7.32 -0.65
N VAL A 230 -7.11 -7.48 -1.05
CA VAL A 230 -6.22 -6.37 -1.31
C VAL A 230 -5.94 -6.33 -2.79
N ALA A 231 -6.36 -5.28 -3.44
CA ALA A 231 -6.08 -5.03 -4.84
C ALA A 231 -5.25 -3.77 -5.02
N ARG A 232 -4.35 -3.83 -5.99
CA ARG A 232 -3.59 -2.68 -6.47
C ARG A 232 -3.69 -2.58 -7.98
N GLY A 233 -3.87 -1.39 -8.48
CA GLY A 233 -3.90 -1.14 -9.91
C GLY A 233 -3.34 0.22 -10.27
N SER A 234 -3.09 0.40 -11.56
CA SER A 234 -2.66 1.67 -12.11
C SER A 234 -3.25 1.90 -13.49
N ALA A 235 -3.42 3.16 -13.84
CA ALA A 235 -3.87 3.58 -15.15
C ALA A 235 -3.19 4.87 -15.58
N LYS A 236 -2.87 4.93 -16.87
CA LYS A 236 -2.48 6.16 -17.58
C LYS A 236 -3.51 6.57 -18.63
N SER A 237 -4.29 5.60 -19.11
CA SER A 237 -5.35 5.84 -20.11
C SER A 237 -6.38 4.71 -20.05
N THR A 238 -7.43 4.79 -20.86
CA THR A 238 -8.44 3.73 -21.00
C THR A 238 -7.89 2.41 -21.54
N THR A 239 -6.71 2.42 -22.16
CA THR A 239 -6.06 1.23 -22.74
C THR A 239 -4.76 0.84 -22.03
N ALA A 240 -4.17 1.74 -21.26
CA ALA A 240 -2.95 1.50 -20.49
C ALA A 240 -3.31 1.41 -18.99
N ARG A 241 -3.76 0.26 -18.57
CA ARG A 241 -4.19 -0.03 -17.20
C ARG A 241 -3.88 -1.47 -16.82
N ARG A 242 -3.61 -1.70 -15.54
CA ARG A 242 -3.26 -3.01 -14.98
C ARG A 242 -3.79 -3.08 -13.55
N ALA A 243 -4.15 -4.29 -13.12
CA ALA A 243 -4.50 -4.57 -11.75
C ALA A 243 -3.97 -5.94 -11.30
N ALA A 244 -3.72 -6.07 -10.03
CA ALA A 244 -3.47 -7.33 -9.36
C ALA A 244 -4.25 -7.34 -8.04
N SER A 245 -4.82 -8.48 -7.68
CA SER A 245 -5.47 -8.67 -6.39
C SER A 245 -5.14 -10.01 -5.78
N MET A 246 -5.24 -10.04 -4.47
CA MET A 246 -5.23 -11.24 -3.64
C MET A 246 -6.54 -11.27 -2.87
N ARG A 247 -7.19 -12.42 -2.87
CA ARG A 247 -8.43 -12.67 -2.13
C ARG A 247 -8.29 -13.94 -1.34
N ASP A 248 -8.78 -13.92 -0.13
CA ASP A 248 -9.00 -15.10 0.71
C ASP A 248 -10.46 -15.14 1.18
N GLN A 249 -10.91 -16.28 1.69
CA GLN A 249 -12.29 -16.48 2.11
C GLN A 249 -12.38 -17.00 3.54
N THR A 250 -13.04 -16.24 4.41
CA THR A 250 -13.35 -16.64 5.77
C THR A 250 -14.19 -17.91 5.82
N GLY A 251 -13.82 -18.85 6.69
CA GLY A 251 -14.61 -20.06 7.00
C GLY A 251 -14.37 -21.25 6.07
N ALA A 252 -13.45 -21.18 5.13
CA ALA A 252 -13.00 -22.34 4.38
C ALA A 252 -12.07 -23.22 5.23
N ALA A 253 -12.17 -24.55 5.05
CA ALA A 253 -11.32 -25.50 5.79
C ALA A 253 -9.88 -25.55 5.28
N ASP A 254 -9.64 -25.01 4.09
CA ASP A 254 -8.33 -24.85 3.46
C ASP A 254 -8.21 -23.42 2.92
N ALA A 255 -6.98 -22.93 2.81
CA ALA A 255 -6.69 -21.64 2.19
C ALA A 255 -7.18 -21.60 0.74
N ASP A 256 -8.30 -20.94 0.50
CA ASP A 256 -8.79 -20.70 -0.86
C ASP A 256 -8.31 -19.32 -1.34
N ILE A 257 -6.99 -19.16 -1.34
CA ILE A 257 -6.35 -17.93 -1.79
C ILE A 257 -6.42 -17.86 -3.31
N THR A 258 -7.11 -16.86 -3.83
CA THR A 258 -7.20 -16.60 -5.25
C THR A 258 -6.41 -15.35 -5.62
N HIS A 259 -5.57 -15.47 -6.64
CA HIS A 259 -4.80 -14.35 -7.19
C HIS A 259 -5.31 -14.01 -8.58
N PHE A 260 -5.50 -12.73 -8.83
CA PHE A 260 -5.88 -12.22 -10.15
C PHE A 260 -4.87 -11.22 -10.66
N ILE A 261 -4.65 -11.27 -11.95
CA ILE A 261 -3.89 -10.26 -12.69
C ILE A 261 -4.71 -9.92 -13.93
N GLU A 262 -4.99 -8.64 -14.13
CA GLU A 262 -5.85 -8.16 -15.21
C GLU A 262 -5.17 -7.04 -16.00
N TYR A 263 -5.32 -7.09 -17.33
CA TYR A 263 -4.71 -6.14 -18.24
C TYR A 263 -5.62 -4.97 -18.61
N ASP A 264 -6.92 -5.15 -18.45
CA ASP A 264 -7.92 -4.19 -18.90
C ASP A 264 -8.76 -3.59 -17.75
N ALA A 265 -8.36 -3.83 -16.52
CA ALA A 265 -8.94 -3.26 -15.31
C ALA A 265 -7.91 -2.49 -14.48
N VAL A 266 -8.38 -1.70 -13.55
CA VAL A 266 -7.56 -1.00 -12.54
C VAL A 266 -7.78 -1.54 -11.14
N ILE A 267 -8.88 -2.24 -10.93
CA ILE A 267 -9.25 -2.95 -9.70
C ILE A 267 -9.90 -4.26 -10.11
N VAL A 268 -9.51 -5.33 -9.45
CA VAL A 268 -10.07 -6.67 -9.59
C VAL A 268 -10.30 -7.21 -8.18
N GLY A 269 -11.52 -7.63 -7.90
CA GLY A 269 -11.91 -8.14 -6.58
C GLY A 269 -12.84 -9.36 -6.69
#